data_b2ed84db9581fa09515fbf24386ebebd
#
_entry.id   b2ed84db9581fa09515fbf24386ebebd
#
_cell.length_a   1.000
_cell.length_b   1.000
_cell.length_c   1.000
_cell.angle_alpha   90.00
_cell.angle_beta   90.00
_cell.angle_gamma   90.00
#
_symmetry.space_group_name_H-M   'P 1'
#
loop_
_entity.id
_entity.type
_entity.pdbx_description
1 polymer ?
#
loop_
_entity_poly.entity_id
_entity_poly.type
_entity_poly.pdbx_seq_one_letter_code
_entity_poly.pdbx_strand_id
1 'polypeptide(L)'
;MGWRLDEWLEMLTDDAIYQVPSTDAPEGDARNTLYIIADDALRIRSRVKQLLGKSAWAENPHSRTRRIITNVRVPGADGDNIVVSANFAVYRMRYETVDTYVGRYDYKLARFGKELKIRERRAILDNEALRPHGKISFIL
;
A
#
# COMPACT_ATOMS: atom_id res chain seq x y z
N MET A 1 8.89 -1.86 -8.68
CA MET A 1 8.35 -0.62 -9.28
C MET A 1 9.09 0.57 -8.68
N GLY A 2 9.58 1.47 -9.51
CA GLY A 2 10.23 2.68 -9.05
C GLY A 2 9.23 3.75 -8.58
N TRP A 3 9.63 4.99 -8.64
CA TRP A 3 8.84 6.11 -8.14
C TRP A 3 7.83 6.62 -9.19
N ARG A 4 7.05 5.73 -9.78
CA ARG A 4 6.00 6.03 -10.78
C ARG A 4 4.64 6.21 -10.09
N LEU A 5 4.63 7.08 -9.09
CA LEU A 5 3.46 7.27 -8.23
C LEU A 5 2.31 7.98 -8.94
N ASP A 6 2.60 8.84 -9.91
CA ASP A 6 1.55 9.49 -10.70
C ASP A 6 0.73 8.47 -11.48
N GLU A 7 1.40 7.49 -12.09
CA GLU A 7 0.73 6.42 -12.81
C GLU A 7 -0.08 5.53 -11.88
N TRP A 8 0.43 5.30 -10.68
CA TRP A 8 -0.28 4.53 -9.65
C TRP A 8 -1.59 5.23 -9.26
N LEU A 9 -1.57 6.56 -9.09
CA LEU A 9 -2.76 7.33 -8.77
C LEU A 9 -3.85 7.18 -9.84
N GLU A 10 -3.49 7.07 -11.11
CA GLU A 10 -4.45 6.89 -12.20
C GLU A 10 -5.17 5.55 -12.14
N MET A 11 -4.61 4.57 -11.44
CA MET A 11 -5.21 3.26 -11.25
C MET A 11 -6.24 3.22 -10.12
N LEU A 12 -6.42 4.32 -9.39
CA LEU A 12 -7.31 4.39 -8.23
C LEU A 12 -8.65 4.99 -8.61
N THR A 13 -9.71 4.55 -7.93
CA THR A 13 -11.01 5.21 -8.02
C THR A 13 -10.99 6.54 -7.25
N ASP A 14 -11.99 7.39 -7.47
CA ASP A 14 -12.08 8.67 -6.77
C ASP A 14 -12.34 8.51 -5.27
N ASP A 15 -12.92 7.39 -4.88
CA ASP A 15 -13.20 7.05 -3.48
C ASP A 15 -12.26 6.00 -2.90
N ALA A 16 -11.07 5.85 -3.49
CA ALA A 16 -10.11 4.83 -3.10
C ALA A 16 -9.65 4.97 -1.66
N ILE A 17 -9.36 3.82 -1.05
CA ILE A 17 -8.85 3.71 0.31
C ILE A 17 -7.53 2.93 0.29
N TYR A 18 -6.55 3.42 1.02
CA TYR A 18 -5.29 2.73 1.24
C TYR A 18 -5.09 2.55 2.73
N GLN A 19 -4.94 1.29 3.16
CA GLN A 19 -4.84 0.95 4.58
C GLN A 19 -3.68 0.00 4.83
N VAL A 20 -2.97 0.26 5.91
CA VAL A 20 -2.00 -0.68 6.50
C VAL A 20 -2.38 -0.81 7.97
N PRO A 21 -3.10 -1.87 8.35
CA PRO A 21 -3.51 -2.06 9.73
C PRO A 21 -2.30 -2.31 10.64
N SER A 22 -2.51 -2.14 11.94
CA SER A 22 -1.51 -2.49 12.94
C SER A 22 -1.12 -3.95 12.79
N THR A 23 0.16 -4.28 13.00
CA THR A 23 0.64 -5.65 12.96
C THR A 23 0.02 -6.52 14.05
N ASP A 24 -0.50 -5.90 15.12
CA ASP A 24 -1.17 -6.61 16.22
C ASP A 24 -2.63 -6.95 15.92
N ALA A 25 -3.25 -6.23 14.99
CA ALA A 25 -4.68 -6.39 14.70
C ALA A 25 -4.92 -6.29 13.19
N PRO A 26 -4.49 -7.29 12.40
CA PRO A 26 -4.57 -7.23 10.94
C PRO A 26 -5.99 -7.16 10.40
N GLU A 27 -6.97 -7.65 11.15
CA GLU A 27 -8.39 -7.60 10.77
C GLU A 27 -9.15 -6.46 11.44
N GLY A 28 -8.44 -5.56 12.13
CA GLY A 28 -9.06 -4.46 12.84
C GLY A 28 -9.72 -3.44 11.93
N ASP A 29 -10.74 -2.77 12.44
CA ASP A 29 -11.41 -1.65 11.78
C ASP A 29 -10.70 -0.35 12.18
N ALA A 30 -10.41 0.51 11.21
CA ALA A 30 -9.72 1.78 11.45
C ALA A 30 -10.45 2.70 12.44
N ARG A 31 -11.75 2.51 12.64
CA ARG A 31 -12.54 3.27 13.61
C ARG A 31 -12.32 2.81 15.05
N ASN A 32 -11.89 1.57 15.25
CA ASN A 32 -11.78 0.92 16.56
C ASN A 32 -10.35 0.54 16.94
N THR A 33 -9.43 0.53 15.97
CA THR A 33 -8.05 0.12 16.18
C THR A 33 -7.09 1.12 15.57
N LEU A 34 -5.86 1.11 16.06
CA LEU A 34 -4.81 1.95 15.50
C LEU A 34 -4.28 1.31 14.22
N TYR A 35 -4.29 2.08 13.14
CA TYR A 35 -3.69 1.67 11.88
C TYR A 35 -2.34 2.36 11.71
N ILE A 36 -1.40 1.69 11.03
CA ILE A 36 -0.14 2.32 10.62
C ILE A 36 -0.43 3.36 9.54
N ILE A 37 -1.29 3.01 8.58
CA ILE A 37 -1.78 3.91 7.54
C ILE A 37 -3.27 3.69 7.36
N ALA A 38 -4.04 4.78 7.30
CA ALA A 38 -5.47 4.75 7.01
C ALA A 38 -5.80 6.00 6.18
N ASP A 39 -5.56 5.91 4.89
CA ASP A 39 -5.69 7.03 3.96
C ASP A 39 -6.95 6.91 3.09
N ASP A 40 -7.73 7.98 3.02
CA ASP A 40 -8.76 8.17 1.99
C ASP A 40 -8.10 8.73 0.70
N ALA A 41 -8.91 8.95 -0.34
CA ALA A 41 -8.40 9.40 -1.63
C ALA A 41 -7.62 10.72 -1.53
N LEU A 42 -8.09 11.65 -0.71
CA LEU A 42 -7.43 12.94 -0.53
C LEU A 42 -6.06 12.78 0.13
N ARG A 43 -6.00 11.95 1.16
CA ARG A 43 -4.74 11.68 1.87
C ARG A 43 -3.76 10.90 1.01
N ILE A 44 -4.26 9.98 0.17
CA ILE A 44 -3.41 9.25 -0.78
C ILE A 44 -2.73 10.23 -1.72
N ARG A 45 -3.48 11.17 -2.30
CA ARG A 45 -2.94 12.19 -3.19
C ARG A 45 -1.92 13.07 -2.50
N SER A 46 -2.19 13.47 -1.27
CA SER A 46 -1.26 14.26 -0.46
C SER A 46 0.02 13.51 -0.18
N ARG A 47 -0.09 12.23 0.14
CA ARG A 47 1.08 11.37 0.38
C ARG A 47 1.96 11.24 -0.85
N VAL A 48 1.36 11.03 -2.01
CA VAL A 48 2.11 10.94 -3.27
C VAL A 48 2.80 12.26 -3.58
N LYS A 49 2.09 13.37 -3.44
CA LYS A 49 2.67 14.70 -3.65
C LYS A 49 3.88 14.94 -2.74
N GLN A 50 3.76 14.55 -1.47
CA GLN A 50 4.85 14.68 -0.51
C GLN A 50 6.05 13.82 -0.89
N LEU A 51 5.81 12.57 -1.31
CA LEU A 51 6.89 11.65 -1.70
C LEU A 51 7.62 12.11 -2.96
N LEU A 52 6.91 12.74 -3.89
CA LEU A 52 7.51 13.29 -5.11
C LEU A 52 8.17 14.63 -4.88
N GLY A 53 7.86 15.31 -3.78
CA GLY A 53 8.41 16.62 -3.46
C GLY A 53 9.83 16.56 -2.93
N LYS A 54 10.57 17.66 -3.11
CA LYS A 54 11.95 17.79 -2.60
C LYS A 54 12.02 17.83 -1.08
N SER A 55 10.90 18.12 -0.41
CA SER A 55 10.82 18.19 1.05
C SER A 55 10.68 16.82 1.70
N ALA A 56 10.61 15.74 0.94
CA ALA A 56 10.51 14.38 1.46
C ALA A 56 11.89 13.88 1.90
N TRP A 57 12.43 14.44 2.96
CA TRP A 57 13.79 14.19 3.43
C TRP A 57 14.06 12.72 3.73
N ALA A 58 13.06 11.98 4.23
CA ALA A 58 13.22 10.56 4.55
C ALA A 58 13.52 9.72 3.31
N GLU A 59 13.14 10.20 2.12
CA GLU A 59 13.33 9.52 0.86
C GLU A 59 14.14 10.36 -0.15
N ASN A 60 15.00 11.23 0.35
CA ASN A 60 15.90 12.04 -0.49
C ASN A 60 17.36 11.79 -0.07
N PRO A 61 18.17 11.01 -0.83
CA PRO A 61 17.80 10.38 -2.10
C PRO A 61 16.74 9.29 -1.91
N HIS A 62 15.98 9.04 -2.96
CA HIS A 62 14.96 7.99 -2.93
C HIS A 62 15.60 6.63 -2.66
N SER A 63 14.97 5.85 -1.78
CA SER A 63 15.33 4.47 -1.58
C SER A 63 14.98 3.65 -2.82
N ARG A 64 15.65 2.52 -3.00
CA ARG A 64 15.29 1.55 -4.02
C ARG A 64 14.34 0.55 -3.39
N THR A 65 13.28 0.23 -4.10
CA THR A 65 12.35 -0.81 -3.68
C THR A 65 12.27 -1.90 -4.73
N ARG A 66 12.14 -3.13 -4.27
CA ARG A 66 11.88 -4.29 -5.12
C ARG A 66 10.67 -5.02 -4.58
N ARG A 67 9.65 -5.19 -5.43
CA ARG A 67 8.43 -5.88 -5.06
C ARG A 67 8.39 -7.23 -5.70
N ILE A 68 8.09 -8.25 -4.92
CA ILE A 68 7.84 -9.60 -5.40
C ILE A 68 6.41 -9.94 -5.00
N ILE A 69 5.56 -10.20 -6.00
CA ILE A 69 4.15 -10.52 -5.79
C ILE A 69 3.91 -11.95 -6.27
N THR A 70 3.31 -12.75 -5.41
CA THR A 70 3.07 -14.16 -5.67
C THR A 70 1.67 -14.55 -5.24
N ASN A 71 1.23 -15.73 -5.64
CA ASN A 71 0.00 -16.35 -5.19
C ASN A 71 -1.21 -15.42 -5.35
N VAL A 72 -1.35 -14.85 -6.54
CA VAL A 72 -2.48 -13.97 -6.86
C VAL A 72 -3.73 -14.83 -6.97
N ARG A 73 -4.78 -14.47 -6.21
CA ARG A 73 -6.06 -15.18 -6.17
C ARG A 73 -7.21 -14.22 -6.27
N VAL A 74 -8.31 -14.71 -6.82
CA VAL A 74 -9.58 -13.97 -6.90
C VAL A 74 -10.62 -14.77 -6.09
N PRO A 75 -10.66 -14.60 -4.76
CA PRO A 75 -11.55 -15.39 -3.92
C PRO A 75 -13.03 -15.12 -4.16
N GLY A 76 -13.40 -13.99 -4.76
CA GLY A 76 -14.80 -13.73 -5.03
C GLY A 76 -15.10 -12.30 -5.38
N ALA A 77 -16.32 -11.89 -5.05
CA ALA A 77 -16.82 -10.55 -5.32
C ALA A 77 -17.50 -9.99 -4.07
N ASP A 78 -17.48 -8.65 -3.94
CA ASP A 78 -18.17 -7.92 -2.90
C ASP A 78 -19.01 -6.85 -3.59
N GLY A 79 -20.31 -7.16 -3.83
CA GLY A 79 -21.16 -6.33 -4.66
C GLY A 79 -20.62 -6.25 -6.08
N ASP A 80 -20.38 -5.04 -6.57
CA ASP A 80 -19.83 -4.80 -7.91
C ASP A 80 -18.29 -4.85 -7.93
N ASN A 81 -17.67 -5.08 -6.79
CA ASN A 81 -16.22 -5.13 -6.68
C ASN A 81 -15.69 -6.54 -6.84
N ILE A 82 -14.55 -6.67 -7.51
CA ILE A 82 -13.81 -7.92 -7.58
C ILE A 82 -12.81 -7.91 -6.42
N VAL A 83 -12.82 -8.97 -5.61
CA VAL A 83 -11.88 -9.13 -4.51
C VAL A 83 -10.66 -9.88 -5.01
N VAL A 84 -9.47 -9.34 -4.79
CA VAL A 84 -8.20 -9.96 -5.18
C VAL A 84 -7.29 -10.01 -3.99
N SER A 85 -6.62 -11.13 -3.82
CA SER A 85 -5.64 -11.32 -2.74
C SER A 85 -4.31 -11.78 -3.35
N ALA A 86 -3.21 -11.31 -2.80
CA ALA A 86 -1.88 -11.71 -3.25
C ALA A 86 -0.89 -11.61 -2.09
N ASN A 87 0.17 -12.43 -2.14
CA ASN A 87 1.26 -12.32 -1.19
C ASN A 87 2.31 -11.34 -1.74
N PHE A 88 3.01 -10.65 -0.86
CA PHE A 88 4.07 -9.76 -1.28
C PHE A 88 5.29 -9.87 -0.39
N ALA A 89 6.44 -9.56 -0.97
CA ALA A 89 7.65 -9.21 -0.26
C ALA A 89 8.18 -7.92 -0.89
N VAL A 90 8.40 -6.90 -0.09
CA VAL A 90 8.95 -5.64 -0.55
C VAL A 90 10.28 -5.44 0.16
N TYR A 91 11.33 -5.26 -0.63
CA TYR A 91 12.66 -4.96 -0.14
C TYR A 91 12.93 -3.49 -0.42
N ARG A 92 13.29 -2.75 0.62
CA ARG A 92 13.66 -1.35 0.51
C ARG A 92 15.13 -1.23 0.84
N MET A 93 15.89 -0.76 -0.13
CA MET A 93 17.33 -0.56 0.01
C MET A 93 17.63 0.91 0.04
N ARG A 94 18.32 1.33 1.07
CA ARG A 94 18.78 2.71 1.24
C ARG A 94 20.13 2.68 1.90
N TYR A 95 21.13 3.24 1.21
CA TYR A 95 22.52 3.13 1.64
C TYR A 95 22.91 1.65 1.79
N GLU A 96 23.37 1.22 2.95
CA GLU A 96 23.78 -0.17 3.20
C GLU A 96 22.70 -0.99 3.91
N THR A 97 21.53 -0.39 4.10
CA THR A 97 20.45 -1.03 4.86
C THR A 97 19.42 -1.63 3.91
N VAL A 98 18.97 -2.83 4.23
CA VAL A 98 17.85 -3.49 3.54
C VAL A 98 16.74 -3.73 4.56
N ASP A 99 15.60 -3.11 4.34
CA ASP A 99 14.39 -3.36 5.12
C ASP A 99 13.46 -4.28 4.32
N THR A 100 12.88 -5.25 4.99
CA THR A 100 12.01 -6.24 4.38
C THR A 100 10.61 -6.13 4.96
N TYR A 101 9.62 -6.06 4.07
CA TYR A 101 8.20 -6.02 4.42
C TYR A 101 7.53 -7.20 3.74
N VAL A 102 6.94 -8.09 4.52
CA VAL A 102 6.32 -9.32 4.02
C VAL A 102 4.88 -9.36 4.50
N GLY A 103 3.98 -9.73 3.61
CA GLY A 103 2.58 -9.82 3.97
C GLY A 103 1.70 -10.17 2.79
N ARG A 104 0.46 -9.70 2.85
CA ARG A 104 -0.50 -9.89 1.77
C ARG A 104 -1.19 -8.58 1.42
N TYR A 105 -1.59 -8.47 0.17
CA TYR A 105 -2.50 -7.43 -0.29
C TYR A 105 -3.90 -8.00 -0.38
N ASP A 106 -4.87 -7.24 0.10
CA ASP A 106 -6.27 -7.45 -0.18
C ASP A 106 -6.77 -6.24 -0.97
N TYR A 107 -7.29 -6.49 -2.16
CA TYR A 107 -7.79 -5.45 -3.04
C TYR A 107 -9.28 -5.58 -3.27
N LYS A 108 -9.94 -4.44 -3.42
CA LYS A 108 -11.25 -4.37 -4.07
C LYS A 108 -11.07 -3.57 -5.35
N LEU A 109 -11.39 -4.20 -6.48
CA LEU A 109 -11.27 -3.59 -7.79
C LEU A 109 -12.64 -3.27 -8.33
N ALA A 110 -12.81 -2.07 -8.84
CA ALA A 110 -14.04 -1.63 -9.48
C ALA A 110 -13.87 -1.68 -10.99
N ARG A 111 -14.92 -2.10 -11.69
CA ARG A 111 -14.90 -2.17 -13.15
C ARG A 111 -15.49 -0.92 -13.75
N PHE A 112 -14.74 -0.28 -14.65
CA PHE A 112 -15.21 0.86 -15.45
C PHE A 112 -15.02 0.52 -16.93
N GLY A 113 -16.08 0.04 -17.58
CA GLY A 113 -15.96 -0.45 -18.95
C GLY A 113 -15.02 -1.66 -19.03
N LYS A 114 -13.93 -1.52 -19.76
CA LYS A 114 -12.90 -2.55 -19.90
C LYS A 114 -11.77 -2.39 -18.89
N GLU A 115 -11.78 -1.31 -18.10
CA GLU A 115 -10.74 -1.03 -17.13
C GLU A 115 -11.12 -1.52 -15.74
N LEU A 116 -10.10 -1.88 -14.97
CA LEU A 116 -10.21 -2.16 -13.55
C LEU A 116 -9.44 -1.10 -12.80
N LYS A 117 -10.09 -0.50 -11.79
CA LYS A 117 -9.45 0.48 -10.93
C LYS A 117 -9.50 0.01 -9.48
N ILE A 118 -8.50 0.40 -8.72
CA ILE A 118 -8.39 0.02 -7.31
C ILE A 118 -9.33 0.92 -6.49
N ARG A 119 -10.31 0.31 -5.84
CA ARG A 119 -11.17 1.00 -4.88
C ARG A 119 -10.65 0.86 -3.46
N GLU A 120 -10.05 -0.27 -3.12
CA GLU A 120 -9.46 -0.48 -1.82
C GLU A 120 -8.16 -1.25 -1.97
N ARG A 121 -7.12 -0.76 -1.31
CA ARG A 121 -5.82 -1.41 -1.21
C ARG A 121 -5.50 -1.55 0.27
N ARG A 122 -5.40 -2.78 0.72
CA ARG A 122 -5.05 -3.08 2.09
C ARG A 122 -3.78 -3.94 2.09
N ALA A 123 -2.73 -3.43 2.72
CA ALA A 123 -1.47 -4.16 2.88
C ALA A 123 -1.38 -4.65 4.32
N ILE A 124 -1.46 -5.96 4.50
CA ILE A 124 -1.44 -6.59 5.81
C ILE A 124 -0.06 -7.20 6.01
N LEU A 125 0.68 -6.64 6.96
CA LEU A 125 2.05 -7.06 7.25
C LEU A 125 2.10 -8.25 8.18
N ASP A 126 2.98 -9.18 7.86
CA ASP A 126 3.30 -10.33 8.73
C ASP A 126 4.43 -10.01 9.71
N ASN A 127 5.14 -8.89 9.50
CA ASN A 127 6.19 -8.45 10.41
C ASN A 127 5.59 -8.19 11.80
N GLU A 128 6.22 -8.71 12.85
CA GLU A 128 5.75 -8.49 14.22
C GLU A 128 5.87 -7.02 14.64
N ALA A 129 6.91 -6.35 14.16
CA ALA A 129 7.13 -4.94 14.41
C ALA A 129 7.89 -4.33 13.24
N LEU A 130 7.62 -3.05 12.98
CA LEU A 130 8.36 -2.30 11.97
C LEU A 130 9.55 -1.61 12.62
N ARG A 131 10.69 -1.71 11.99
CA ARG A 131 11.92 -1.04 12.43
C ARG A 131 12.26 0.11 11.49
N PRO A 132 12.86 1.18 12.01
CA PRO A 132 13.17 1.43 13.41
C PRO A 132 12.04 2.03 14.23
N HIS A 133 10.96 2.55 13.62
CA HIS A 133 9.96 3.33 14.36
C HIS A 133 8.50 3.01 14.00
N GLY A 134 8.23 1.88 13.38
CA GLY A 134 6.89 1.54 12.95
C GLY A 134 6.32 2.45 11.87
N LYS A 135 7.21 3.16 11.16
CA LYS A 135 6.84 4.16 10.18
C LYS A 135 7.13 3.67 8.77
N ILE A 136 6.21 3.93 7.86
CA ILE A 136 6.36 3.60 6.44
C ILE A 136 6.41 4.91 5.66
N SER A 137 7.54 5.20 5.03
CA SER A 137 7.78 6.44 4.30
C SER A 137 7.60 6.28 2.78
N PHE A 138 7.01 5.18 2.34
CA PHE A 138 6.75 4.90 0.92
C PHE A 138 5.43 4.15 0.80
N ILE A 139 4.98 3.94 -0.44
CA ILE A 139 3.74 3.17 -0.67
C ILE A 139 4.06 1.69 -0.66
N LEU A 140 3.42 0.98 0.25
CA LEU A 140 3.60 -0.45 0.43
C LEU A 140 2.78 -1.28 -0.58
#